data_e08452df28a3057be3427519a940be54
#
_entry.id   e08452df28a3057be3427519a940be54
#
_cell.length_a   1.000
_cell.length_b   1.000
_cell.length_c   1.000
_cell.angle_alpha   90.00
_cell.angle_beta   90.00
_cell.angle_gamma   90.00
#
_symmetry.space_group_name_H-M   'P 1'
#
loop_
_entity.id
_entity.type
_entity.pdbx_description
1 polymer ?
#
loop_
_entity_poly.entity_id
_entity_poly.type
_entity_poly.pdbx_seq_one_letter_code
_entity_poly.pdbx_strand_id
1 'polypeptide(L)'
;MKTAVFLLVCGCTASASEVEPPQNALFFPTGLAVAPNDAFLFVANGNSELRYDSGSVDVMDLGAVDDTVNAWVAGGAAIPDACIQDPDHRETLQCPEDLFILPDAGARIGNFATAIAIQDTGSGNLRLVVPTRGDPSVAWIDWDGAGQKLGCNSSGATFALCDEAHRLSYVLNDPNVGLMPDEPFGAFADSAGQYAVITHLTSGAVTLIDSPIGGNAEISDVAINFFAPDPLTGLRGATGVNGRTPGSASDIVYVGARSESRIQTLTVGRPVNGSLPYFVQGDWFFLDTVGNSSVGGSSDTRGMVFSPDGNTLYLVNRRPASLQVFDTSLGTTGFPNNQGQGGVAICREGSEVSVVDTGDGERAYVTCFQDGQVYVVDPRGTASVADIIDVGRGPYSVRAAPTRKKLYVTNFLEDTVAVVDINPTSQYRNRVVLRIGTPRAP
;
A
#
# COMPACT_ATOMS: atom_id res chain seq x y z
N MET A 1 -30.54 -47.89 -17.95
CA MET A 1 -29.42 -46.96 -17.88
C MET A 1 -29.95 -45.53 -17.86
N LYS A 2 -29.86 -44.80 -16.74
CA LYS A 2 -30.28 -43.41 -16.63
C LYS A 2 -28.99 -42.57 -16.74
N THR A 3 -28.90 -41.85 -17.84
CA THR A 3 -27.76 -40.94 -18.10
C THR A 3 -28.02 -39.67 -17.29
N ALA A 4 -27.20 -39.41 -16.28
CA ALA A 4 -27.17 -38.14 -15.54
C ALA A 4 -26.35 -37.13 -16.35
N VAL A 5 -26.99 -36.07 -16.83
CA VAL A 5 -26.35 -34.92 -17.43
C VAL A 5 -25.88 -34.00 -16.30
N PHE A 6 -24.58 -33.89 -16.07
CA PHE A 6 -23.98 -32.89 -15.20
C PHE A 6 -23.90 -31.59 -15.99
N LEU A 7 -24.74 -30.61 -15.64
CA LEU A 7 -24.57 -29.22 -16.05
C LEU A 7 -23.39 -28.64 -15.23
N LEU A 8 -22.24 -28.46 -15.86
CA LEU A 8 -21.20 -27.57 -15.33
C LEU A 8 -21.72 -26.13 -15.45
N VAL A 9 -22.14 -25.56 -14.34
CA VAL A 9 -22.33 -24.12 -14.24
C VAL A 9 -20.94 -23.49 -14.12
N CYS A 10 -20.39 -23.04 -15.23
CA CYS A 10 -19.27 -22.08 -15.21
C CYS A 10 -19.83 -20.78 -14.62
N GLY A 11 -19.59 -20.57 -13.33
CA GLY A 11 -19.80 -19.27 -12.71
C GLY A 11 -18.72 -18.32 -13.25
N CYS A 12 -19.01 -17.62 -14.34
CA CYS A 12 -18.28 -16.42 -14.70
C CYS A 12 -18.60 -15.38 -13.62
N THR A 13 -17.63 -15.05 -12.78
CA THR A 13 -17.67 -13.82 -11.98
C THR A 13 -17.45 -12.66 -12.93
N ALA A 14 -18.48 -12.28 -13.69
CA ALA A 14 -18.46 -11.04 -14.44
C ALA A 14 -18.71 -9.90 -13.42
N SER A 15 -17.86 -8.87 -13.43
CA SER A 15 -18.22 -7.57 -12.86
C SER A 15 -19.59 -7.17 -13.40
N ALA A 16 -20.38 -6.43 -12.63
CA ALA A 16 -21.62 -5.86 -13.14
C ALA A 16 -21.24 -4.86 -14.24
N SER A 17 -21.07 -5.36 -15.46
CA SER A 17 -20.77 -4.54 -16.63
C SER A 17 -21.89 -3.49 -16.75
N GLU A 18 -21.47 -2.21 -16.84
CA GLU A 18 -22.36 -1.04 -16.97
C GLU A 18 -22.74 -0.34 -15.65
N VAL A 19 -22.35 -0.83 -14.48
CA VAL A 19 -22.57 -0.10 -13.22
C VAL A 19 -21.29 0.59 -12.81
N GLU A 20 -21.23 1.89 -12.99
CA GLU A 20 -20.09 2.70 -12.56
C GLU A 20 -19.99 2.74 -11.03
N PRO A 21 -18.77 2.75 -10.44
CA PRO A 21 -18.63 2.95 -9.01
C PRO A 21 -19.07 4.36 -8.60
N PRO A 22 -19.57 4.54 -7.36
CA PRO A 22 -19.89 5.86 -6.84
C PRO A 22 -18.61 6.69 -6.70
N GLN A 23 -18.72 8.01 -6.98
CA GLN A 23 -17.57 8.93 -7.01
C GLN A 23 -17.06 9.37 -5.63
N ASN A 24 -17.85 9.16 -4.60
CA ASN A 24 -17.59 9.70 -3.26
C ASN A 24 -18.00 8.72 -2.17
N ALA A 25 -17.73 7.43 -2.41
CA ALA A 25 -18.00 6.38 -1.44
C ALA A 25 -16.84 5.38 -1.35
N LEU A 26 -16.61 4.86 -0.17
CA LEU A 26 -15.66 3.79 0.07
C LEU A 26 -16.30 2.42 -0.22
N PHE A 27 -15.57 1.56 -0.94
CA PHE A 27 -15.98 0.18 -1.18
C PHE A 27 -14.74 -0.73 -1.28
N PHE A 28 -14.56 -1.59 -0.31
CA PHE A 28 -13.37 -2.42 -0.18
C PHE A 28 -12.07 -1.61 -0.27
N PRO A 29 -11.87 -0.61 0.60
CA PRO A 29 -10.68 0.22 0.56
C PRO A 29 -9.44 -0.61 0.89
N THR A 30 -8.42 -0.51 0.04
CA THR A 30 -7.16 -1.27 0.11
C THR A 30 -5.98 -0.33 0.29
N GLY A 31 -5.37 0.11 -0.80
CA GLY A 31 -4.17 0.94 -0.77
C GLY A 31 -4.43 2.35 -0.24
N LEU A 32 -3.49 2.85 0.56
CA LEU A 32 -3.45 4.23 1.03
C LEU A 32 -2.15 4.91 0.63
N ALA A 33 -2.23 6.19 0.31
CA ALA A 33 -1.07 7.04 0.22
C ALA A 33 -1.39 8.47 0.70
N VAL A 34 -0.51 9.05 1.50
CA VAL A 34 -0.61 10.43 1.97
C VAL A 34 0.25 11.30 1.07
N ALA A 35 -0.28 12.43 0.60
CA ALA A 35 0.50 13.39 -0.15
C ALA A 35 1.70 13.88 0.69
N PRO A 36 2.87 14.20 0.09
CA PRO A 36 4.07 14.59 0.83
C PRO A 36 3.90 15.83 1.73
N ASN A 37 2.91 16.68 1.44
CA ASN A 37 2.56 17.85 2.24
C ASN A 37 1.48 17.55 3.31
N ASP A 38 1.09 16.31 3.50
CA ASP A 38 0.01 15.84 4.37
C ASP A 38 -1.37 16.50 4.06
N ALA A 39 -1.59 17.10 2.88
CA ALA A 39 -2.84 17.77 2.57
C ALA A 39 -3.95 16.81 2.12
N PHE A 40 -3.58 15.72 1.45
CA PHE A 40 -4.53 14.79 0.84
C PHE A 40 -4.18 13.34 1.17
N LEU A 41 -5.23 12.52 1.26
CA LEU A 41 -5.15 11.08 1.35
C LEU A 41 -5.77 10.48 0.09
N PHE A 42 -5.00 9.63 -0.60
CA PHE A 42 -5.47 8.83 -1.73
C PHE A 42 -5.87 7.45 -1.24
N VAL A 43 -7.07 7.00 -1.60
CA VAL A 43 -7.63 5.72 -1.18
C VAL A 43 -7.99 4.90 -2.41
N ALA A 44 -7.40 3.72 -2.57
CA ALA A 44 -7.80 2.79 -3.61
C ALA A 44 -8.95 1.91 -3.13
N ASN A 45 -10.02 1.87 -3.91
CA ASN A 45 -11.16 0.98 -3.71
C ASN A 45 -11.03 -0.23 -4.62
N GLY A 46 -10.92 -1.42 -4.03
CA GLY A 46 -10.56 -2.65 -4.74
C GLY A 46 -11.71 -3.32 -5.50
N ASN A 47 -12.97 -2.96 -5.26
CA ASN A 47 -14.15 -3.61 -5.85
C ASN A 47 -14.12 -5.16 -5.75
N SER A 48 -13.77 -5.69 -4.59
CA SER A 48 -13.45 -7.12 -4.42
C SER A 48 -14.64 -8.06 -4.55
N GLU A 49 -15.87 -7.56 -4.48
CA GLU A 49 -17.10 -8.32 -4.78
C GLU A 49 -17.61 -8.08 -6.21
N LEU A 50 -16.88 -7.33 -7.03
CA LEU A 50 -17.26 -6.99 -8.40
C LEU A 50 -18.67 -6.38 -8.50
N ARG A 51 -19.00 -5.48 -7.57
CA ARG A 51 -20.29 -4.77 -7.55
C ARG A 51 -20.42 -3.78 -8.68
N TYR A 52 -19.28 -3.27 -9.14
CA TYR A 52 -19.14 -2.26 -10.17
C TYR A 52 -18.31 -2.79 -11.32
N ASP A 53 -18.24 -2.05 -12.41
CA ASP A 53 -17.44 -2.38 -13.58
C ASP A 53 -15.93 -2.14 -13.36
N SER A 54 -15.57 -1.38 -12.33
CA SER A 54 -14.20 -0.96 -12.04
C SER A 54 -13.96 -0.68 -10.55
N GLY A 55 -12.71 -0.61 -10.14
CA GLY A 55 -12.29 0.05 -8.91
C GLY A 55 -12.16 1.56 -9.08
N SER A 56 -11.76 2.26 -8.01
CA SER A 56 -11.48 3.69 -8.05
C SER A 56 -10.27 4.07 -7.19
N VAL A 57 -9.76 5.27 -7.40
CA VAL A 57 -8.94 6.01 -6.44
C VAL A 57 -9.68 7.27 -6.08
N ASP A 58 -10.00 7.42 -4.81
CA ASP A 58 -10.64 8.61 -4.27
C ASP A 58 -9.64 9.50 -3.54
N VAL A 59 -9.94 10.78 -3.44
CA VAL A 59 -9.09 11.79 -2.81
C VAL A 59 -9.82 12.40 -1.63
N MET A 60 -9.24 12.31 -0.43
CA MET A 60 -9.79 12.91 0.79
C MET A 60 -9.00 14.16 1.17
N ASP A 61 -9.71 15.20 1.57
CA ASP A 61 -9.15 16.42 2.16
C ASP A 61 -8.83 16.20 3.64
N LEU A 62 -7.56 16.16 3.97
CA LEU A 62 -7.10 15.99 5.35
C LEU A 62 -7.26 17.26 6.21
N GLY A 63 -7.46 18.41 5.60
CA GLY A 63 -7.87 19.64 6.31
C GLY A 63 -9.28 19.51 6.88
N ALA A 64 -10.24 19.05 6.08
CA ALA A 64 -11.61 18.81 6.52
C ALA A 64 -11.68 17.71 7.62
N VAL A 65 -10.83 16.68 7.51
CA VAL A 65 -10.69 15.65 8.55
C VAL A 65 -10.21 16.27 9.87
N ASP A 66 -9.15 17.10 9.82
CA ASP A 66 -8.62 17.74 11.03
C ASP A 66 -9.62 18.70 11.67
N ASP A 67 -10.32 19.50 10.86
CA ASP A 67 -11.34 20.44 11.36
C ASP A 67 -12.44 19.69 12.12
N THR A 68 -12.90 18.56 11.58
CA THR A 68 -13.91 17.71 12.21
C THR A 68 -13.39 17.07 13.50
N VAL A 69 -12.18 16.50 13.47
CA VAL A 69 -11.55 15.87 14.66
C VAL A 69 -11.31 16.92 15.74
N ASN A 70 -10.80 18.10 15.40
CA ASN A 70 -10.53 19.17 16.35
C ASN A 70 -11.83 19.69 16.99
N ALA A 71 -12.90 19.85 16.21
CA ALA A 71 -14.20 20.21 16.73
C ALA A 71 -14.75 19.17 17.71
N TRP A 72 -14.62 17.89 17.39
CA TRP A 72 -15.04 16.76 18.23
C TRP A 72 -14.25 16.69 19.55
N VAL A 73 -12.93 16.72 19.45
CA VAL A 73 -12.02 16.60 20.62
C VAL A 73 -12.11 17.81 21.55
N ALA A 74 -12.35 19.01 21.04
CA ALA A 74 -12.50 20.22 21.84
C ALA A 74 -13.82 20.26 22.65
N GLY A 75 -14.79 19.44 22.31
CA GLY A 75 -16.02 19.25 23.09
C GLY A 75 -16.91 20.48 23.16
N GLY A 76 -17.10 21.21 22.09
CA GLY A 76 -17.96 22.39 22.14
C GLY A 76 -18.15 23.10 20.78
N ALA A 77 -17.41 22.72 19.77
CA ALA A 77 -17.60 23.20 18.43
C ALA A 77 -18.68 22.36 17.71
N ALA A 78 -19.35 22.97 16.73
CA ALA A 78 -20.33 22.25 15.91
C ALA A 78 -19.62 21.19 15.07
N ILE A 79 -19.91 19.93 15.35
CA ILE A 79 -19.59 18.82 14.46
C ILE A 79 -20.62 18.78 13.33
N PRO A 80 -20.30 18.23 12.13
CA PRO A 80 -21.29 18.05 11.08
C PRO A 80 -22.48 17.23 11.54
N ASP A 81 -23.70 17.68 11.22
CA ASP A 81 -24.96 17.02 11.67
C ASP A 81 -25.08 15.56 11.21
N ALA A 82 -24.41 15.20 10.11
CA ALA A 82 -24.37 13.83 9.59
C ALA A 82 -23.45 12.89 10.39
N CYS A 83 -22.61 13.42 11.26
CA CYS A 83 -21.72 12.64 12.11
C CYS A 83 -22.42 12.20 13.41
N ILE A 84 -22.16 10.98 13.83
CA ILE A 84 -22.68 10.42 15.08
C ILE A 84 -21.53 9.93 15.97
N GLN A 85 -21.73 9.97 17.26
CA GLN A 85 -20.80 9.32 18.20
C GLN A 85 -20.94 7.80 18.06
N ASP A 86 -19.80 7.10 17.96
CA ASP A 86 -19.79 5.62 17.92
C ASP A 86 -20.39 5.09 19.24
N PRO A 87 -21.40 4.20 19.20
CA PRO A 87 -22.08 3.70 20.39
C PRO A 87 -21.17 2.87 21.31
N ASP A 88 -20.17 2.18 20.74
CA ASP A 88 -19.28 1.28 21.45
C ASP A 88 -17.96 1.97 21.86
N HIS A 89 -17.54 3.00 21.11
CA HIS A 89 -16.30 3.76 21.32
C HIS A 89 -16.60 5.25 21.43
N ARG A 90 -16.85 5.72 22.65
CA ARG A 90 -17.31 7.09 22.91
C ARG A 90 -16.34 8.19 22.48
N GLU A 91 -15.06 7.88 22.35
CA GLU A 91 -14.02 8.77 21.82
C GLU A 91 -14.05 8.90 20.29
N THR A 92 -14.73 7.99 19.61
CA THR A 92 -14.79 7.92 18.15
C THR A 92 -16.03 8.63 17.62
N LEU A 93 -15.83 9.53 16.67
CA LEU A 93 -16.88 10.09 15.83
C LEU A 93 -16.99 9.26 14.56
N GLN A 94 -18.18 8.94 14.12
CA GLN A 94 -18.44 8.28 12.84
C GLN A 94 -19.13 9.27 11.90
N CYS A 95 -18.54 9.48 10.71
CA CYS A 95 -19.03 10.41 9.71
C CYS A 95 -19.12 9.75 8.33
N PRO A 96 -20.10 10.11 7.51
CA PRO A 96 -20.13 9.68 6.13
C PRO A 96 -18.94 10.21 5.34
N GLU A 97 -18.45 9.44 4.40
CA GLU A 97 -17.25 9.70 3.63
C GLU A 97 -17.33 10.89 2.68
N ASP A 98 -18.52 11.22 2.19
CA ASP A 98 -18.78 12.35 1.27
C ASP A 98 -18.48 13.73 1.89
N LEU A 99 -18.33 13.80 3.21
CA LEU A 99 -17.86 15.01 3.89
C LEU A 99 -16.37 15.30 3.65
N PHE A 100 -15.60 14.29 3.27
CA PHE A 100 -14.14 14.37 3.18
C PHE A 100 -13.59 14.08 1.79
N ILE A 101 -14.32 13.28 1.00
CA ILE A 101 -13.92 12.98 -0.38
C ILE A 101 -14.19 14.19 -1.26
N LEU A 102 -13.15 14.62 -2.00
CA LEU A 102 -13.27 15.71 -2.96
C LEU A 102 -14.11 15.24 -4.16
N PRO A 103 -15.23 15.93 -4.44
CA PRO A 103 -16.06 15.56 -5.57
C PRO A 103 -15.29 15.73 -6.89
N ASP A 104 -15.50 14.84 -7.86
CA ASP A 104 -14.89 14.84 -9.19
C ASP A 104 -13.34 14.78 -9.20
N ALA A 105 -12.69 14.57 -8.05
CA ALA A 105 -11.24 14.52 -7.95
C ALA A 105 -10.66 13.12 -8.24
N GLY A 106 -11.46 12.09 -8.11
CA GLY A 106 -11.05 10.68 -8.24
C GLY A 106 -10.86 10.20 -9.68
N ALA A 107 -10.40 8.97 -9.81
CA ALA A 107 -10.26 8.27 -11.10
C ALA A 107 -10.69 6.80 -10.97
N ARG A 108 -11.23 6.22 -12.05
CA ARG A 108 -11.58 4.79 -12.11
C ARG A 108 -10.41 3.98 -12.62
N ILE A 109 -10.17 2.83 -12.00
CA ILE A 109 -9.04 1.93 -12.28
C ILE A 109 -9.54 0.50 -12.48
N GLY A 110 -8.65 -0.46 -12.76
CA GLY A 110 -9.00 -1.88 -12.78
C GLY A 110 -9.50 -2.40 -11.44
N ASN A 111 -10.07 -3.62 -11.45
CA ASN A 111 -10.57 -4.29 -10.25
C ASN A 111 -9.43 -4.89 -9.40
N PHE A 112 -9.69 -5.09 -8.10
CA PHE A 112 -8.76 -5.67 -7.13
C PHE A 112 -7.46 -4.87 -6.99
N ALA A 113 -7.57 -3.55 -6.88
CA ALA A 113 -6.43 -2.71 -6.49
C ALA A 113 -5.88 -3.14 -5.12
N THR A 114 -4.56 -3.05 -4.93
CA THR A 114 -3.89 -3.58 -3.73
C THR A 114 -3.01 -2.57 -3.01
N ALA A 115 -2.42 -1.63 -3.72
CA ALA A 115 -1.48 -0.65 -3.16
C ALA A 115 -1.59 0.67 -3.92
N ILE A 116 -1.06 1.74 -3.33
CA ILE A 116 -0.76 3.00 -4.01
C ILE A 116 0.68 3.37 -3.66
N ALA A 117 1.51 3.58 -4.68
CA ALA A 117 2.79 4.25 -4.54
C ALA A 117 2.70 5.66 -5.12
N ILE A 118 3.38 6.62 -4.48
CA ILE A 118 3.43 8.01 -4.92
C ILE A 118 4.83 8.37 -5.37
N GLN A 119 4.91 9.01 -6.53
CA GLN A 119 6.06 9.70 -7.03
C GLN A 119 5.80 11.21 -6.95
N ASP A 120 6.66 11.96 -6.25
CA ASP A 120 6.60 13.42 -6.25
C ASP A 120 7.20 13.93 -7.57
N THR A 121 6.36 14.59 -8.37
CA THR A 121 6.77 15.16 -9.66
C THR A 121 7.09 16.65 -9.57
N GLY A 122 7.01 17.21 -8.38
CA GLY A 122 7.35 18.60 -8.07
C GLY A 122 6.17 19.57 -8.17
N SER A 123 6.33 20.71 -7.54
CA SER A 123 5.32 21.78 -7.54
C SER A 123 3.94 21.40 -6.99
N GLY A 124 3.88 20.39 -6.11
CA GLY A 124 2.63 19.86 -5.55
C GLY A 124 1.91 18.87 -6.46
N ASN A 125 2.49 18.56 -7.63
CA ASN A 125 1.99 17.50 -8.50
C ASN A 125 2.60 16.15 -8.12
N LEU A 126 1.83 15.09 -8.32
CA LEU A 126 2.22 13.73 -7.97
C LEU A 126 1.88 12.79 -9.12
N ARG A 127 2.54 11.64 -9.14
CA ARG A 127 2.09 10.48 -9.93
C ARG A 127 1.79 9.33 -8.97
N LEU A 128 0.62 8.76 -9.10
CA LEU A 128 0.19 7.57 -8.39
C LEU A 128 0.42 6.36 -9.29
N VAL A 129 0.93 5.28 -8.71
CA VAL A 129 1.12 3.98 -9.37
C VAL A 129 0.30 2.96 -8.60
N VAL A 130 -0.68 2.36 -9.27
CA VAL A 130 -1.71 1.51 -8.63
C VAL A 130 -1.81 0.16 -9.33
N PRO A 131 -1.31 -0.93 -8.73
CA PRO A 131 -1.48 -2.27 -9.27
C PRO A 131 -2.91 -2.78 -9.07
N THR A 132 -3.45 -3.45 -10.11
CA THR A 132 -4.78 -4.07 -10.12
C THR A 132 -4.70 -5.53 -10.56
N ARG A 133 -5.22 -6.44 -9.73
CA ARG A 133 -5.05 -7.89 -9.89
C ARG A 133 -6.09 -8.53 -10.79
N GLY A 134 -7.31 -8.02 -10.78
CA GLY A 134 -8.45 -8.62 -11.51
C GLY A 134 -8.32 -8.49 -13.03
N ASP A 135 -7.57 -7.50 -13.46
CA ASP A 135 -7.19 -7.24 -14.83
C ASP A 135 -5.71 -6.85 -14.76
N PRO A 136 -4.79 -7.84 -14.90
CA PRO A 136 -3.38 -7.64 -14.60
C PRO A 136 -2.82 -6.40 -15.28
N SER A 137 -2.79 -5.30 -14.56
CA SER A 137 -2.35 -4.00 -15.06
C SER A 137 -1.86 -3.11 -13.92
N VAL A 138 -1.16 -2.06 -14.29
CA VAL A 138 -0.77 -0.99 -13.36
C VAL A 138 -1.28 0.33 -13.93
N ALA A 139 -2.19 0.97 -13.20
CA ALA A 139 -2.61 2.32 -13.53
C ALA A 139 -1.54 3.31 -13.06
N TRP A 140 -1.16 4.26 -13.93
CA TRP A 140 -0.43 5.46 -13.54
C TRP A 140 -1.33 6.68 -13.74
N ILE A 141 -1.40 7.50 -12.72
CA ILE A 141 -2.41 8.55 -12.60
C ILE A 141 -1.72 9.82 -12.13
N ASP A 142 -1.83 10.89 -12.87
CA ASP A 142 -1.22 12.17 -12.48
C ASP A 142 -2.20 12.97 -11.61
N TRP A 143 -1.72 13.46 -10.47
CA TRP A 143 -2.40 14.40 -9.61
C TRP A 143 -2.00 15.82 -9.96
N ASP A 144 -2.97 16.63 -10.35
CA ASP A 144 -2.82 18.07 -10.50
C ASP A 144 -3.08 18.76 -9.15
N GLY A 145 -2.02 19.18 -8.48
CA GLY A 145 -2.12 19.84 -7.18
C GLY A 145 -2.87 21.18 -7.20
N ALA A 146 -2.87 21.90 -8.33
CA ALA A 146 -3.58 23.16 -8.48
C ALA A 146 -5.07 22.93 -8.80
N GLY A 147 -5.37 21.98 -9.66
CA GLY A 147 -6.72 21.60 -10.04
C GLY A 147 -7.40 20.66 -9.05
N GLN A 148 -6.65 20.09 -8.11
CA GLN A 148 -7.08 19.11 -7.12
C GLN A 148 -7.86 17.94 -7.74
N LYS A 149 -7.29 17.31 -8.76
CA LYS A 149 -7.92 16.17 -9.45
C LYS A 149 -6.89 15.18 -9.98
N LEU A 150 -7.32 13.94 -10.07
CA LEU A 150 -6.59 12.85 -10.73
C LEU A 150 -6.92 12.82 -12.22
N GLY A 151 -5.92 12.59 -13.05
CA GLY A 151 -6.03 12.47 -14.50
C GLY A 151 -5.33 11.25 -15.02
N CYS A 152 -6.05 10.39 -15.75
CA CYS A 152 -5.48 9.18 -16.40
C CYS A 152 -6.24 8.82 -17.68
N ASN A 153 -6.73 9.81 -18.41
CA ASN A 153 -7.40 9.60 -19.68
C ASN A 153 -7.17 10.77 -20.64
N SER A 154 -7.12 10.48 -21.92
CA SER A 154 -6.89 11.47 -22.97
C SER A 154 -8.08 12.43 -23.19
N SER A 155 -9.27 12.08 -22.70
CA SER A 155 -10.47 12.92 -22.84
C SER A 155 -10.52 14.09 -21.85
N GLY A 156 -9.76 14.00 -20.75
CA GLY A 156 -9.82 14.96 -19.65
C GLY A 156 -11.12 14.91 -18.84
N ALA A 157 -11.95 13.85 -19.02
CA ALA A 157 -13.17 13.68 -18.27
C ALA A 157 -12.87 13.41 -16.78
N THR A 158 -13.69 13.97 -15.90
CA THR A 158 -13.61 13.71 -14.46
C THR A 158 -14.15 12.32 -14.14
N PHE A 159 -13.55 11.66 -13.15
CA PHE A 159 -13.90 10.31 -12.70
C PHE A 159 -14.06 9.28 -13.83
N ALA A 160 -13.27 9.42 -14.89
CA ALA A 160 -13.26 8.47 -16.00
C ALA A 160 -12.37 7.25 -15.69
N LEU A 161 -12.69 6.13 -16.35
CA LEU A 161 -11.79 4.99 -16.35
C LEU A 161 -10.47 5.37 -17.02
N CYS A 162 -9.35 5.00 -16.41
CA CYS A 162 -8.02 5.19 -17.00
C CYS A 162 -7.98 4.51 -18.37
N ASP A 163 -7.53 5.23 -19.38
CA ASP A 163 -7.41 4.71 -20.73
C ASP A 163 -6.22 3.71 -20.87
N GLU A 164 -6.11 3.06 -22.03
CA GLU A 164 -5.06 2.06 -22.27
C GLU A 164 -3.63 2.61 -22.12
N ALA A 165 -3.43 3.89 -22.42
CA ALA A 165 -2.11 4.51 -22.27
C ALA A 165 -1.72 4.66 -20.79
N HIS A 166 -2.70 4.78 -19.89
CA HIS A 166 -2.50 4.90 -18.45
C HIS A 166 -2.65 3.57 -17.69
N ARG A 167 -2.90 2.46 -18.38
CA ARG A 167 -3.00 1.12 -17.82
C ARG A 167 -1.96 0.20 -18.44
N LEU A 168 -0.81 0.12 -17.79
CA LEU A 168 0.30 -0.70 -18.26
C LEU A 168 -0.03 -2.19 -18.07
N SER A 169 -0.16 -2.93 -19.18
CA SER A 169 -0.46 -4.36 -19.16
C SER A 169 0.42 -5.16 -20.15
N TYR A 170 1.22 -4.47 -20.95
CA TYR A 170 2.10 -5.07 -21.94
C TYR A 170 3.50 -4.49 -21.82
N VAL A 171 4.50 -5.31 -22.08
CA VAL A 171 5.86 -4.84 -22.34
C VAL A 171 5.92 -4.39 -23.79
N LEU A 172 6.02 -3.09 -24.00
CA LEU A 172 6.19 -2.54 -25.33
C LEU A 172 7.62 -2.87 -25.85
N ASN A 173 7.69 -3.40 -27.07
CA ASN A 173 8.91 -3.66 -27.83
C ASN A 173 9.81 -4.83 -27.38
N ASP A 174 9.45 -5.66 -26.41
CA ASP A 174 10.15 -6.91 -26.19
C ASP A 174 9.27 -8.11 -26.61
N PRO A 175 9.56 -8.77 -27.73
CA PRO A 175 8.79 -9.93 -28.17
C PRO A 175 8.97 -11.17 -27.29
N ASN A 176 9.93 -11.15 -26.34
CA ASN A 176 10.23 -12.26 -25.44
C ASN A 176 9.55 -12.08 -24.06
N VAL A 177 9.16 -10.88 -23.73
CA VAL A 177 8.43 -10.56 -22.49
C VAL A 177 7.00 -10.25 -22.90
N GLY A 178 6.11 -11.19 -22.69
CA GLY A 178 4.70 -11.06 -23.07
C GLY A 178 3.92 -10.05 -22.23
N LEU A 179 2.68 -10.41 -21.88
CA LEU A 179 1.82 -9.64 -20.97
C LEU A 179 2.50 -9.40 -19.62
N MET A 180 2.13 -8.32 -18.95
CA MET A 180 2.49 -8.12 -17.55
C MET A 180 2.20 -9.40 -16.77
N PRO A 181 3.13 -9.86 -15.91
CA PRO A 181 2.88 -11.04 -15.08
C PRO A 181 1.60 -10.92 -14.25
N ASP A 182 0.96 -12.05 -14.00
CA ASP A 182 -0.29 -12.11 -13.25
C ASP A 182 -0.18 -11.54 -11.83
N GLU A 183 -1.30 -11.06 -11.32
CA GLU A 183 -1.49 -10.58 -9.96
C GLU A 183 -0.45 -9.54 -9.49
N PRO A 184 -0.34 -8.36 -10.16
CA PRO A 184 0.44 -7.25 -9.65
C PRO A 184 -0.09 -6.84 -8.25
N PHE A 185 0.82 -6.67 -7.28
CA PHE A 185 0.43 -6.63 -5.87
C PHE A 185 1.02 -5.44 -5.09
N GLY A 186 2.31 -5.47 -4.78
CA GLY A 186 2.99 -4.39 -4.08
C GLY A 186 3.53 -3.36 -5.05
N ALA A 187 3.60 -2.11 -4.63
CA ALA A 187 4.12 -1.01 -5.43
C ALA A 187 5.08 -0.13 -4.62
N PHE A 188 6.16 0.26 -5.24
CA PHE A 188 7.09 1.28 -4.79
C PHE A 188 7.36 2.26 -5.93
N ALA A 189 7.47 3.55 -5.65
CA ALA A 189 7.85 4.57 -6.63
C ALA A 189 8.99 5.44 -6.10
N ASP A 190 10.00 5.67 -6.91
CA ASP A 190 11.14 6.54 -6.61
C ASP A 190 11.07 7.83 -7.42
N SER A 191 10.91 8.95 -6.72
CA SER A 191 10.86 10.26 -7.34
C SER A 191 12.20 10.70 -7.92
N ALA A 192 13.28 10.39 -7.24
CA ALA A 192 14.63 10.76 -7.69
C ALA A 192 15.09 9.94 -8.89
N GLY A 193 14.83 8.63 -8.84
CA GLY A 193 15.17 7.69 -9.91
C GLY A 193 14.16 7.71 -11.08
N GLN A 194 12.99 8.31 -10.89
CA GLN A 194 11.93 8.36 -11.90
C GLN A 194 11.52 6.97 -12.40
N TYR A 195 11.33 6.05 -11.49
CA TYR A 195 10.86 4.70 -11.77
C TYR A 195 9.87 4.21 -10.71
N ALA A 196 9.14 3.16 -11.05
CA ALA A 196 8.34 2.41 -10.09
C ALA A 196 8.62 0.90 -10.21
N VAL A 197 8.36 0.18 -9.13
CA VAL A 197 8.57 -1.28 -9.04
C VAL A 197 7.30 -1.94 -8.54
N ILE A 198 6.87 -2.97 -9.25
CA ILE A 198 5.67 -3.74 -8.95
C ILE A 198 6.04 -5.19 -8.69
N THR A 199 5.55 -5.75 -7.59
CA THR A 199 5.68 -7.19 -7.29
C THR A 199 4.47 -7.97 -7.77
N HIS A 200 4.65 -9.27 -8.01
CA HIS A 200 3.60 -10.17 -8.51
C HIS A 200 3.37 -11.35 -7.56
N LEU A 201 2.17 -11.41 -7.00
CA LEU A 201 1.80 -12.27 -5.87
C LEU A 201 1.95 -13.78 -6.17
N THR A 202 1.69 -14.21 -7.40
CA THR A 202 1.68 -15.63 -7.78
C THR A 202 2.97 -16.05 -8.46
N SER A 203 3.40 -15.30 -9.45
CA SER A 203 4.56 -15.65 -10.28
C SER A 203 5.89 -15.38 -9.59
N GLY A 204 5.93 -14.49 -8.60
CA GLY A 204 7.15 -14.02 -7.98
C GLY A 204 8.00 -13.14 -8.89
N ALA A 205 7.42 -12.64 -9.96
CA ALA A 205 8.05 -11.66 -10.83
C ALA A 205 8.07 -10.27 -10.18
N VAL A 206 8.95 -9.41 -10.70
CA VAL A 206 9.03 -8.00 -10.36
C VAL A 206 9.15 -7.19 -11.64
N THR A 207 8.24 -6.24 -11.82
CA THR A 207 8.20 -5.37 -12.99
C THR A 207 8.80 -4.01 -12.65
N LEU A 208 9.69 -3.53 -13.51
CA LEU A 208 10.23 -2.18 -13.48
C LEU A 208 9.46 -1.31 -14.48
N ILE A 209 9.04 -0.16 -14.00
CA ILE A 209 8.35 0.85 -14.80
C ILE A 209 9.25 2.08 -14.88
N ASP A 210 9.62 2.51 -16.08
CA ASP A 210 10.18 3.84 -16.30
C ASP A 210 9.06 4.87 -16.14
N SER A 211 9.27 5.86 -15.29
CA SER A 211 8.24 6.83 -14.92
C SER A 211 8.83 8.24 -14.88
N PRO A 212 9.21 8.78 -16.06
CA PRO A 212 9.83 10.10 -16.15
C PRO A 212 8.85 11.21 -15.79
N ILE A 213 9.33 12.24 -15.09
CA ILE A 213 8.54 13.42 -14.76
C ILE A 213 8.10 14.11 -16.06
N GLY A 214 6.80 14.33 -16.20
CA GLY A 214 6.21 14.97 -17.38
C GLY A 214 6.18 14.10 -18.65
N GLY A 215 6.59 12.83 -18.56
CA GLY A 215 6.49 11.85 -19.63
C GLY A 215 5.50 10.73 -19.31
N ASN A 216 5.24 9.86 -20.28
CA ASN A 216 4.43 8.66 -20.07
C ASN A 216 5.24 7.61 -19.31
N ALA A 217 4.55 6.85 -18.45
CA ALA A 217 5.15 5.68 -17.85
C ALA A 217 5.12 4.50 -18.83
N GLU A 218 6.15 3.64 -18.76
CA GLU A 218 6.22 2.43 -19.58
C GLU A 218 6.93 1.29 -18.83
N ILE A 219 6.57 0.05 -19.12
CA ILE A 219 7.27 -1.12 -18.58
C ILE A 219 8.63 -1.20 -19.24
N SER A 220 9.69 -1.20 -18.43
CA SER A 220 11.07 -1.20 -18.93
C SER A 220 11.79 -2.54 -18.75
N ASP A 221 11.45 -3.30 -17.70
CA ASP A 221 12.08 -4.60 -17.44
C ASP A 221 11.19 -5.49 -16.57
N VAL A 222 11.34 -6.80 -16.66
CA VAL A 222 10.65 -7.78 -15.82
C VAL A 222 11.63 -8.85 -15.34
N ALA A 223 11.93 -8.83 -14.05
CA ALA A 223 12.73 -9.87 -13.41
C ALA A 223 11.83 -11.06 -13.01
N ILE A 224 12.23 -12.26 -13.37
CA ILE A 224 11.49 -13.50 -13.11
C ILE A 224 12.35 -14.55 -12.43
N ASN A 225 11.70 -15.49 -11.76
CA ASN A 225 12.32 -16.74 -11.27
C ASN A 225 13.44 -16.60 -10.22
N PHE A 226 13.49 -15.52 -9.47
CA PHE A 226 14.51 -15.40 -8.42
C PHE A 226 14.06 -15.85 -7.03
N PHE A 227 12.79 -16.21 -6.84
CA PHE A 227 12.31 -16.90 -5.63
C PHE A 227 12.02 -18.36 -5.91
N ALA A 228 12.31 -19.24 -4.91
CA ALA A 228 11.94 -20.64 -4.98
C ALA A 228 10.41 -20.80 -4.84
N PRO A 229 9.81 -21.80 -5.52
CA PRO A 229 8.39 -22.08 -5.35
C PRO A 229 8.12 -22.70 -3.97
N ASP A 230 6.99 -22.34 -3.37
CA ASP A 230 6.46 -23.06 -2.22
C ASP A 230 6.22 -24.52 -2.59
N PRO A 231 6.75 -25.49 -1.83
CA PRO A 231 6.70 -26.89 -2.22
C PRO A 231 5.29 -27.50 -2.21
N LEU A 232 4.32 -26.87 -1.54
CA LEU A 232 2.94 -27.34 -1.45
C LEU A 232 2.03 -26.71 -2.49
N THR A 233 2.21 -25.42 -2.74
CA THR A 233 1.32 -24.65 -3.62
C THR A 233 1.92 -24.34 -4.98
N GLY A 234 3.24 -24.47 -5.14
CA GLY A 234 3.97 -24.06 -6.35
C GLY A 234 4.09 -22.56 -6.54
N LEU A 235 3.50 -21.75 -5.66
CA LEU A 235 3.55 -20.30 -5.75
C LEU A 235 4.93 -19.77 -5.34
N ARG A 236 5.43 -18.80 -6.07
CA ARG A 236 6.70 -18.13 -5.76
C ARG A 236 6.49 -16.86 -4.95
N GLY A 237 5.55 -16.02 -5.36
CA GLY A 237 5.06 -14.82 -4.70
C GLY A 237 6.13 -13.79 -4.36
N ALA A 238 6.20 -12.70 -5.10
CA ALA A 238 6.80 -11.46 -4.64
C ALA A 238 5.70 -10.58 -4.05
N THR A 239 5.90 -10.06 -2.84
CA THR A 239 4.85 -9.34 -2.09
C THR A 239 5.30 -7.99 -1.61
N GLY A 240 6.09 -7.95 -0.54
CA GLY A 240 6.64 -6.70 -0.03
C GLY A 240 7.65 -6.10 -0.99
N VAL A 241 7.59 -4.80 -1.18
CA VAL A 241 8.57 -4.04 -1.97
C VAL A 241 8.76 -2.66 -1.38
N ASN A 242 10.00 -2.23 -1.25
CA ASN A 242 10.33 -0.85 -0.98
C ASN A 242 11.74 -0.53 -1.45
N GLY A 243 12.00 0.73 -1.77
CA GLY A 243 13.33 1.23 -2.11
C GLY A 243 13.97 1.92 -0.93
N ARG A 244 15.29 1.75 -0.79
CA ARG A 244 16.05 2.51 0.19
C ARG A 244 16.16 3.95 -0.29
N THR A 245 15.51 4.86 0.36
CA THR A 245 15.56 6.30 0.12
C THR A 245 16.13 7.03 1.33
N PRO A 246 16.63 8.25 1.18
CA PRO A 246 17.12 8.94 0.00
C PRO A 246 18.63 8.94 -0.10
N GLY A 247 19.18 9.17 -1.27
CA GLY A 247 20.59 9.54 -1.51
C GLY A 247 21.52 8.34 -1.59
N SER A 248 22.71 8.55 -1.85
CA SER A 248 23.98 7.84 -2.00
C SER A 248 24.05 6.32 -2.30
N ALA A 249 23.10 5.50 -1.95
CA ALA A 249 22.91 4.13 -2.43
C ALA A 249 21.48 4.00 -2.96
N SER A 250 21.00 5.05 -3.55
CA SER A 250 19.76 5.13 -4.31
C SER A 250 19.73 4.02 -5.36
N ASP A 251 18.54 3.69 -5.80
CA ASP A 251 18.29 2.65 -6.79
C ASP A 251 18.45 1.20 -6.28
N ILE A 252 18.52 0.98 -4.97
CA ILE A 252 18.41 -0.35 -4.38
C ILE A 252 16.98 -0.59 -3.91
N VAL A 253 16.34 -1.60 -4.49
CA VAL A 253 14.98 -2.03 -4.16
C VAL A 253 15.03 -3.36 -3.45
N TYR A 254 14.26 -3.50 -2.37
CA TYR A 254 14.15 -4.70 -1.56
C TYR A 254 12.83 -5.39 -1.88
N VAL A 255 12.88 -6.69 -2.13
CA VAL A 255 11.71 -7.49 -2.48
C VAL A 255 11.63 -8.70 -1.57
N GLY A 256 10.48 -8.88 -0.94
CA GLY A 256 10.19 -10.02 -0.06
C GLY A 256 9.30 -11.05 -0.72
N ALA A 257 9.50 -12.32 -0.36
CA ALA A 257 8.73 -13.44 -0.85
C ALA A 257 7.67 -13.92 0.14
N ARG A 258 6.65 -14.62 -0.35
CA ARG A 258 5.71 -15.38 0.50
C ARG A 258 6.03 -16.87 0.58
N SER A 259 7.05 -17.32 -0.11
CA SER A 259 7.41 -18.74 -0.22
C SER A 259 8.73 -19.11 0.45
N GLU A 260 9.59 -18.14 0.66
CA GLU A 260 10.90 -18.35 1.30
C GLU A 260 11.32 -17.18 2.20
N SER A 261 12.22 -17.45 3.13
CA SER A 261 12.69 -16.47 4.12
C SER A 261 13.79 -15.54 3.59
N ARG A 262 13.83 -15.30 2.30
CA ARG A 262 14.84 -14.47 1.64
C ARG A 262 14.26 -13.12 1.24
N ILE A 263 15.02 -12.07 1.52
CA ILE A 263 14.83 -10.75 0.93
C ILE A 263 15.86 -10.61 -0.19
N GLN A 264 15.39 -10.33 -1.39
CA GLN A 264 16.21 -10.08 -2.55
C GLN A 264 16.36 -8.58 -2.77
N THR A 265 17.58 -8.12 -3.01
CA THR A 265 17.81 -6.74 -3.47
C THR A 265 17.96 -6.70 -4.99
N LEU A 266 17.46 -5.64 -5.58
CA LEU A 266 17.60 -5.31 -6.98
C LEU A 266 18.17 -3.90 -7.09
N THR A 267 19.15 -3.69 -7.96
CA THR A 267 19.63 -2.35 -8.31
C THR A 267 19.01 -1.95 -9.63
N VAL A 268 18.54 -0.70 -9.71
CA VAL A 268 18.02 -0.14 -10.95
C VAL A 268 19.16 0.53 -11.70
N GLY A 269 19.60 -0.08 -12.79
CA GLY A 269 20.61 0.48 -13.69
C GLY A 269 19.97 1.41 -14.71
N ARG A 270 20.66 2.50 -15.06
CA ARG A 270 20.28 3.39 -16.15
C ARG A 270 21.39 3.41 -17.20
N PRO A 271 21.09 3.02 -18.44
CA PRO A 271 22.08 3.09 -19.52
C PRO A 271 22.45 4.54 -19.82
N VAL A 272 23.69 4.73 -20.25
CA VAL A 272 24.12 6.00 -20.86
C VAL A 272 23.41 6.13 -22.21
N ASN A 273 22.76 7.27 -22.49
CA ASN A 273 22.10 7.61 -23.77
C ASN A 273 20.56 7.39 -23.86
N GLY A 274 19.82 7.52 -22.75
CA GLY A 274 18.35 7.60 -22.82
C GLY A 274 17.63 6.27 -23.10
N SER A 275 18.32 5.14 -22.92
CA SER A 275 17.68 3.83 -22.91
C SER A 275 16.92 3.61 -21.60
N LEU A 276 15.91 2.74 -21.64
CA LEU A 276 15.08 2.41 -20.47
C LEU A 276 15.90 1.85 -19.31
N PRO A 277 15.48 2.08 -18.06
CA PRO A 277 16.11 1.47 -16.89
C PRO A 277 15.93 -0.06 -16.90
N TYR A 278 16.80 -0.77 -16.22
CA TYR A 278 16.79 -2.23 -16.13
C TYR A 278 17.19 -2.70 -14.73
N PHE A 279 16.78 -3.91 -14.37
CA PHE A 279 17.19 -4.54 -13.11
C PHE A 279 18.56 -5.19 -13.20
N VAL A 280 19.36 -4.96 -12.17
CA VAL A 280 20.54 -5.76 -11.84
C VAL A 280 20.27 -6.47 -10.53
N GLN A 281 20.35 -7.81 -10.53
CA GLN A 281 20.19 -8.58 -9.33
C GLN A 281 21.32 -8.27 -8.36
N GLY A 282 20.94 -7.80 -7.15
CA GLY A 282 21.85 -7.53 -6.05
C GLY A 282 22.00 -8.70 -5.09
N ASP A 283 22.56 -8.42 -3.93
CA ASP A 283 22.70 -9.38 -2.84
C ASP A 283 21.33 -9.76 -2.24
N TRP A 284 21.34 -10.77 -1.42
CA TRP A 284 20.18 -11.21 -0.67
C TRP A 284 20.56 -11.51 0.80
N PHE A 285 19.58 -11.46 1.68
CA PHE A 285 19.73 -11.83 3.07
C PHE A 285 18.48 -12.57 3.57
N PHE A 286 18.62 -13.28 4.68
CA PHE A 286 17.50 -14.02 5.26
C PHE A 286 16.79 -13.19 6.32
N LEU A 287 15.48 -13.45 6.43
CA LEU A 287 14.70 -13.03 7.59
C LEU A 287 15.30 -13.63 8.85
N ASP A 288 15.38 -12.82 9.89
CA ASP A 288 15.75 -13.32 11.21
C ASP A 288 14.59 -14.17 11.76
N THR A 289 14.88 -15.40 12.13
CA THR A 289 13.88 -16.30 12.72
C THR A 289 13.74 -15.99 14.20
N VAL A 290 12.95 -14.98 14.53
CA VAL A 290 12.62 -14.68 15.93
C VAL A 290 11.94 -15.92 16.55
N GLY A 291 12.73 -16.65 17.32
CA GLY A 291 12.24 -17.68 18.22
C GLY A 291 11.95 -19.06 17.62
N ASN A 292 12.28 -19.34 16.35
CA ASN A 292 12.13 -20.70 15.83
C ASN A 292 13.17 -21.08 14.78
N SER A 293 14.09 -21.94 15.18
CA SER A 293 15.16 -22.49 14.34
C SER A 293 14.68 -23.61 13.38
N SER A 294 13.43 -23.66 13.02
CA SER A 294 12.96 -24.61 12.01
C SER A 294 13.38 -24.12 10.61
N VAL A 295 14.54 -24.57 10.22
CA VAL A 295 15.04 -24.56 8.85
C VAL A 295 13.94 -25.11 7.94
N GLY A 296 13.42 -24.31 7.01
CA GLY A 296 12.48 -24.75 5.98
C GLY A 296 11.01 -24.35 6.15
N GLY A 297 10.68 -23.46 7.09
CA GLY A 297 9.34 -22.84 7.15
C GLY A 297 9.16 -21.82 6.04
N SER A 298 8.04 -21.88 5.31
CA SER A 298 7.64 -20.81 4.39
C SER A 298 7.44 -19.50 5.17
N SER A 299 8.09 -18.43 4.78
CA SER A 299 7.77 -17.09 5.24
C SER A 299 6.63 -16.52 4.39
N ASP A 300 6.02 -15.45 4.84
CA ASP A 300 5.05 -14.68 4.06
C ASP A 300 5.29 -13.20 4.38
N THR A 301 6.24 -12.59 3.67
CA THR A 301 6.55 -11.17 3.84
C THR A 301 5.42 -10.33 3.27
N ARG A 302 5.16 -9.22 3.92
CA ARG A 302 4.11 -8.27 3.51
C ARG A 302 4.66 -6.86 3.47
N GLY A 303 4.05 -5.92 4.16
CA GLY A 303 4.51 -4.54 4.19
C GLY A 303 5.97 -4.42 4.62
N MET A 304 6.70 -3.55 3.97
CA MET A 304 8.04 -3.14 4.38
C MET A 304 8.21 -1.64 4.19
N VAL A 305 8.94 -1.02 5.11
CA VAL A 305 9.20 0.41 5.09
C VAL A 305 10.57 0.71 5.67
N PHE A 306 11.24 1.71 5.12
CA PHE A 306 12.48 2.24 5.71
C PHE A 306 12.18 3.34 6.72
N SER A 307 13.08 3.50 7.71
CA SER A 307 13.17 4.73 8.48
C SER A 307 13.43 5.92 7.54
N PRO A 308 13.06 7.16 7.92
CA PRO A 308 13.26 8.33 7.06
C PRO A 308 14.69 8.56 6.60
N ASP A 309 15.67 8.11 7.38
CA ASP A 309 17.10 8.18 7.04
C ASP A 309 17.61 6.99 6.21
N GLY A 310 16.75 5.99 5.95
CA GLY A 310 17.08 4.79 5.19
C GLY A 310 17.99 3.80 5.92
N ASN A 311 18.28 4.02 7.20
CA ASN A 311 19.23 3.19 7.96
C ASN A 311 18.59 1.98 8.64
N THR A 312 17.27 1.93 8.71
CA THR A 312 16.53 0.80 9.29
C THR A 312 15.44 0.37 8.34
N LEU A 313 15.33 -0.93 8.10
CA LEU A 313 14.21 -1.56 7.40
C LEU A 313 13.31 -2.25 8.41
N TYR A 314 12.02 -1.96 8.36
CA TYR A 314 10.95 -2.63 9.09
C TYR A 314 10.17 -3.51 8.13
N LEU A 315 9.96 -4.76 8.51
CA LEU A 315 9.34 -5.77 7.64
C LEU A 315 8.32 -6.59 8.40
N VAL A 316 7.11 -6.66 7.89
CA VAL A 316 6.04 -7.53 8.37
C VAL A 316 6.21 -8.92 7.79
N ASN A 317 6.31 -9.93 8.65
CA ASN A 317 6.29 -11.33 8.26
C ASN A 317 5.09 -12.03 8.92
N ARG A 318 4.34 -12.82 8.15
CA ARG A 318 3.18 -13.57 8.65
C ARG A 318 3.53 -14.93 9.23
N ARG A 319 4.70 -15.50 8.88
CA ARG A 319 5.13 -16.86 9.27
C ARG A 319 6.61 -16.92 9.60
N PRO A 320 6.96 -16.93 10.91
CA PRO A 320 6.10 -16.63 12.06
C PRO A 320 5.67 -15.16 12.06
N ALA A 321 4.50 -14.90 12.67
CA ALA A 321 3.96 -13.54 12.73
C ALA A 321 4.88 -12.63 13.55
N SER A 322 5.53 -11.68 12.87
CA SER A 322 6.52 -10.80 13.48
C SER A 322 6.72 -9.50 12.69
N LEU A 323 7.06 -8.43 13.38
CA LEU A 323 7.74 -7.29 12.79
C LEU A 323 9.24 -7.51 12.98
N GLN A 324 10.00 -7.50 11.91
CA GLN A 324 11.45 -7.65 11.91
C GLN A 324 12.13 -6.35 11.59
N VAL A 325 13.29 -6.13 12.22
CA VAL A 325 14.07 -4.90 12.13
C VAL A 325 15.47 -5.25 11.62
N PHE A 326 15.89 -4.55 10.56
CA PHE A 326 17.22 -4.73 9.95
C PHE A 326 17.98 -3.42 9.93
N ASP A 327 19.27 -3.50 10.23
CA ASP A 327 20.23 -2.42 9.94
C ASP A 327 20.51 -2.40 8.43
N THR A 328 20.15 -1.30 7.82
CA THR A 328 20.43 -1.00 6.42
C THR A 328 21.32 0.22 6.26
N SER A 329 21.98 0.67 7.34
CA SER A 329 22.99 1.72 7.26
C SER A 329 24.14 1.32 6.32
N LEU A 330 24.77 2.31 5.70
CA LEU A 330 25.84 2.04 4.75
C LEU A 330 27.10 1.60 5.46
N GLY A 331 27.64 0.45 5.05
CA GLY A 331 28.96 -0.01 5.46
C GLY A 331 30.09 0.80 4.82
N THR A 332 31.30 0.47 5.17
CA THR A 332 32.54 1.13 4.65
C THR A 332 32.72 0.99 3.13
N THR A 333 32.04 0.01 2.53
CA THR A 333 32.02 -0.24 1.08
C THR A 333 31.00 0.61 0.35
N GLY A 334 30.14 1.35 1.07
CA GLY A 334 29.02 2.12 0.49
C GLY A 334 27.76 1.30 0.20
N PHE A 335 27.75 -0.01 0.54
CA PHE A 335 26.56 -0.86 0.45
C PHE A 335 25.87 -0.98 1.80
N PRO A 336 24.53 -1.22 1.81
CA PRO A 336 23.79 -1.45 3.05
C PRO A 336 24.26 -2.70 3.79
N ASN A 337 24.31 -2.64 5.13
CA ASN A 337 24.75 -3.76 5.97
C ASN A 337 23.81 -4.96 5.91
N ASN A 338 22.50 -4.74 5.78
CA ASN A 338 21.46 -5.75 5.69
C ASN A 338 21.50 -6.80 6.84
N GLN A 339 21.70 -6.33 8.06
CA GLN A 339 21.82 -7.19 9.24
C GLN A 339 20.58 -7.15 10.11
N GLY A 340 20.03 -8.34 10.47
CA GLY A 340 18.97 -8.45 11.45
C GLY A 340 19.36 -7.85 12.81
N GLN A 341 18.56 -6.93 13.32
CA GLN A 341 18.70 -6.34 14.65
C GLN A 341 17.72 -6.96 15.66
N GLY A 342 16.84 -7.83 15.19
CA GLY A 342 15.84 -8.50 15.99
C GLY A 342 14.43 -8.29 15.45
N GLY A 343 13.44 -8.59 16.28
CA GLY A 343 12.05 -8.43 15.93
C GLY A 343 11.15 -8.73 17.12
N VAL A 344 9.87 -8.50 16.93
CA VAL A 344 8.84 -8.71 17.93
C VAL A 344 7.66 -9.48 17.34
N ALA A 345 7.10 -10.40 18.12
CA ALA A 345 5.88 -11.08 17.74
C ALA A 345 4.72 -10.07 17.65
N ILE A 346 3.96 -10.17 16.58
CA ILE A 346 2.77 -9.34 16.36
C ILE A 346 1.54 -10.23 16.15
N CYS A 347 0.42 -9.61 15.78
CA CYS A 347 -0.82 -10.28 15.42
C CYS A 347 -0.67 -11.27 14.24
N ARG A 348 -1.68 -12.09 14.08
CA ARG A 348 -1.83 -12.94 12.89
C ARG A 348 -2.28 -12.12 11.68
N GLU A 349 -1.83 -12.50 10.51
CA GLU A 349 -2.19 -11.86 9.24
C GLU A 349 -1.79 -10.36 9.18
N GLY A 350 -0.61 -10.01 9.72
CA GLY A 350 -0.05 -8.67 9.52
C GLY A 350 0.02 -8.31 8.03
N SER A 351 -0.34 -7.08 7.66
CA SER A 351 -0.44 -6.68 6.25
C SER A 351 0.54 -5.58 5.87
N GLU A 352 0.44 -4.42 6.49
CA GLU A 352 1.23 -3.24 6.16
C GLU A 352 1.91 -2.68 7.41
N VAL A 353 2.91 -1.86 7.21
CA VAL A 353 3.60 -1.12 8.27
C VAL A 353 3.85 0.33 7.85
N SER A 354 3.63 1.24 8.78
CA SER A 354 4.01 2.65 8.66
C SER A 354 4.89 3.05 9.83
N VAL A 355 5.94 3.80 9.58
CA VAL A 355 6.88 4.25 10.61
C VAL A 355 6.88 5.77 10.68
N VAL A 356 6.84 6.30 11.90
CA VAL A 356 6.82 7.75 12.13
C VAL A 356 7.41 8.08 13.50
N ASP A 357 8.12 9.21 13.58
CA ASP A 357 8.48 9.88 14.83
C ASP A 357 7.59 11.11 15.01
N THR A 358 6.79 11.10 16.07
CA THR A 358 5.91 12.22 16.43
C THR A 358 6.51 13.12 17.50
N GLY A 359 7.78 12.94 17.86
CA GLY A 359 8.53 13.75 18.80
C GLY A 359 8.85 13.05 20.11
N ASP A 360 8.45 11.78 20.28
CA ASP A 360 8.79 10.93 21.44
C ASP A 360 9.57 9.66 21.03
N GLY A 361 10.09 9.66 19.82
CA GLY A 361 10.83 8.58 19.18
C GLY A 361 9.99 7.80 18.19
N GLU A 362 10.69 7.06 17.36
CA GLU A 362 10.12 6.30 16.27
C GLU A 362 9.16 5.22 16.76
N ARG A 363 8.05 5.05 16.04
CA ARG A 363 7.05 4.00 16.25
C ARG A 363 6.69 3.36 14.92
N ALA A 364 6.56 2.03 14.93
CA ALA A 364 6.05 1.27 13.81
C ALA A 364 4.59 0.85 14.11
N TYR A 365 3.70 1.12 13.16
CA TYR A 365 2.28 0.79 13.22
C TYR A 365 2.00 -0.31 12.21
N VAL A 366 1.55 -1.48 12.69
CA VAL A 366 1.34 -2.67 11.87
C VAL A 366 -0.13 -3.04 11.84
N THR A 367 -0.73 -3.10 10.65
CA THR A 367 -2.11 -3.57 10.48
C THR A 367 -2.23 -5.09 10.65
N CYS A 368 -3.28 -5.51 11.34
CA CYS A 368 -3.59 -6.88 11.71
C CYS A 368 -4.94 -7.28 11.13
N PHE A 369 -4.93 -7.74 9.88
CA PHE A 369 -6.15 -7.94 9.10
C PHE A 369 -7.21 -8.81 9.79
N GLN A 370 -6.79 -9.92 10.39
CA GLN A 370 -7.72 -10.87 11.02
C GLN A 370 -8.25 -10.37 12.35
N ASP A 371 -7.42 -9.63 13.10
CA ASP A 371 -7.73 -9.26 14.48
C ASP A 371 -8.44 -7.89 14.58
N GLY A 372 -8.55 -7.13 13.47
CA GLY A 372 -9.20 -5.81 13.47
C GLY A 372 -8.38 -4.72 14.16
N GLN A 373 -7.08 -4.89 14.27
CA GLN A 373 -6.21 -4.11 15.14
C GLN A 373 -5.02 -3.50 14.39
N VAL A 374 -4.43 -2.48 14.98
CA VAL A 374 -3.10 -1.97 14.66
C VAL A 374 -2.20 -2.15 15.88
N TYR A 375 -1.09 -2.87 15.72
CA TYR A 375 -0.06 -3.00 16.72
C TYR A 375 0.91 -1.83 16.66
N VAL A 376 1.13 -1.19 17.79
CA VAL A 376 2.12 -0.11 17.95
C VAL A 376 3.39 -0.72 18.52
N VAL A 377 4.47 -0.66 17.75
CA VAL A 377 5.76 -1.22 18.15
C VAL A 377 6.75 -0.08 18.43
N ASP A 378 7.40 -0.14 19.58
CA ASP A 378 8.62 0.64 19.86
C ASP A 378 9.82 -0.18 19.36
N PRO A 379 10.51 0.25 18.29
CA PRO A 379 11.62 -0.51 17.73
C PRO A 379 12.95 -0.27 18.45
N ARG A 380 13.02 0.68 19.39
CA ARG A 380 14.28 1.09 20.03
C ARG A 380 14.78 0.04 21.01
N GLY A 381 16.08 -0.25 20.95
CA GLY A 381 16.69 -1.29 21.77
C GLY A 381 16.15 -2.68 21.42
N THR A 382 15.52 -3.36 22.39
CA THR A 382 14.78 -4.60 22.10
C THR A 382 13.37 -4.23 21.68
N ALA A 383 13.02 -4.48 20.42
CA ALA A 383 11.70 -4.15 19.89
C ALA A 383 10.58 -4.77 20.73
N SER A 384 9.55 -3.98 21.04
CA SER A 384 8.44 -4.42 21.88
C SER A 384 7.12 -3.80 21.45
N VAL A 385 6.01 -4.51 21.69
CA VAL A 385 4.66 -3.97 21.49
C VAL A 385 4.37 -2.95 22.60
N ALA A 386 4.18 -1.71 22.22
CA ALA A 386 3.91 -0.59 23.11
C ALA A 386 2.41 -0.38 23.36
N ASP A 387 1.57 -0.67 22.35
CA ASP A 387 0.10 -0.52 22.45
C ASP A 387 -0.58 -1.36 21.34
N ILE A 388 -1.90 -1.54 21.48
CA ILE A 388 -2.77 -2.20 20.48
C ILE A 388 -4.02 -1.35 20.31
N ILE A 389 -4.38 -1.03 19.09
CA ILE A 389 -5.49 -0.16 18.73
C ILE A 389 -6.55 -0.95 17.96
N ASP A 390 -7.77 -0.99 18.47
CA ASP A 390 -8.92 -1.53 17.73
C ASP A 390 -9.37 -0.50 16.69
N VAL A 391 -9.26 -0.84 15.38
CA VAL A 391 -9.51 0.11 14.29
C VAL A 391 -10.72 -0.20 13.43
N GLY A 392 -11.18 -1.45 13.43
CA GLY A 392 -12.27 -1.93 12.60
C GLY A 392 -11.92 -3.24 11.89
N ARG A 393 -12.84 -3.76 11.07
CA ARG A 393 -12.69 -5.10 10.47
C ARG A 393 -11.84 -5.08 9.21
N GLY A 394 -10.83 -5.96 9.18
CA GLY A 394 -9.96 -6.17 8.04
C GLY A 394 -9.04 -4.97 7.74
N PRO A 395 -8.30 -4.43 8.75
CA PRO A 395 -7.35 -3.34 8.49
C PRO A 395 -6.29 -3.82 7.50
N TYR A 396 -6.20 -3.13 6.37
CA TYR A 396 -5.36 -3.56 5.26
C TYR A 396 -4.12 -2.68 5.09
N SER A 397 -4.30 -1.39 4.81
CA SER A 397 -3.21 -0.44 4.64
C SER A 397 -3.16 0.57 5.79
N VAL A 398 -1.98 1.09 6.07
CA VAL A 398 -1.74 2.09 7.12
C VAL A 398 -0.75 3.13 6.63
N ARG A 399 -1.07 4.43 6.83
CA ARG A 399 -0.17 5.54 6.51
C ARG A 399 -0.25 6.62 7.58
N ALA A 400 0.91 7.10 7.98
CA ALA A 400 1.02 8.23 8.89
C ALA A 400 1.09 9.56 8.12
N ALA A 401 0.47 10.59 8.68
CA ALA A 401 0.67 11.98 8.31
C ALA A 401 1.40 12.69 9.47
N PRO A 402 2.73 12.81 9.42
CA PRO A 402 3.55 13.24 10.56
C PRO A 402 3.23 14.65 11.04
N THR A 403 2.99 15.60 10.14
CA THR A 403 2.69 16.99 10.48
C THR A 403 1.34 17.14 11.17
N ARG A 404 0.39 16.27 10.85
CA ARG A 404 -0.95 16.20 11.43
C ARG A 404 -1.00 15.33 12.70
N LYS A 405 0.04 14.54 12.94
CA LYS A 405 0.08 13.54 14.03
C LYS A 405 -1.13 12.62 14.01
N LYS A 406 -1.48 12.16 12.81
CA LYS A 406 -2.58 11.22 12.54
C LYS A 406 -2.08 10.02 11.78
N LEU A 407 -2.76 8.89 12.01
CA LEU A 407 -2.57 7.66 11.27
C LEU A 407 -3.89 7.31 10.58
N TYR A 408 -3.84 6.92 9.33
CA TYR A 408 -5.00 6.51 8.54
C TYR A 408 -4.91 5.02 8.25
N VAL A 409 -6.03 4.31 8.44
CA VAL A 409 -6.09 2.85 8.28
C VAL A 409 -7.32 2.50 7.46
N THR A 410 -7.15 1.79 6.36
CA THR A 410 -8.30 1.22 5.62
C THR A 410 -8.82 -0.02 6.31
N ASN A 411 -10.13 -0.10 6.51
CA ASN A 411 -10.84 -1.27 7.02
C ASN A 411 -11.61 -1.92 5.86
N PHE A 412 -10.95 -2.83 5.19
CA PHE A 412 -11.41 -3.48 3.96
C PHE A 412 -12.77 -4.19 4.09
N LEU A 413 -13.03 -4.83 5.23
CA LEU A 413 -14.24 -5.62 5.43
C LEU A 413 -15.45 -4.81 5.89
N GLU A 414 -15.30 -3.51 6.14
CA GLU A 414 -16.39 -2.65 6.57
C GLU A 414 -16.51 -1.33 5.79
N ASP A 415 -15.73 -1.18 4.73
CA ASP A 415 -15.79 -0.03 3.82
C ASP A 415 -15.54 1.31 4.53
N THR A 416 -14.55 1.36 5.46
CA THR A 416 -14.25 2.56 6.24
C THR A 416 -12.76 2.89 6.24
N VAL A 417 -12.43 4.14 6.61
CA VAL A 417 -11.08 4.57 6.98
C VAL A 417 -11.11 5.04 8.44
N ALA A 418 -10.27 4.42 9.28
CA ALA A 418 -10.08 4.87 10.65
C ALA A 418 -8.98 5.94 10.72
N VAL A 419 -9.23 7.00 11.49
CA VAL A 419 -8.29 8.07 11.81
C VAL A 419 -7.87 7.92 13.27
N VAL A 420 -6.60 7.60 13.49
CA VAL A 420 -6.02 7.41 14.81
C VAL A 420 -5.22 8.64 15.21
N ASP A 421 -5.43 9.13 16.43
CA ASP A 421 -4.57 10.18 16.99
C ASP A 421 -3.25 9.57 17.48
N ILE A 422 -2.14 9.98 16.89
CA ILE A 422 -0.79 9.56 17.30
C ILE A 422 0.01 10.70 17.95
N ASN A 423 -0.65 11.78 18.34
CA ASN A 423 0.00 12.87 19.06
C ASN A 423 0.45 12.41 20.45
N PRO A 424 1.75 12.44 20.80
CA PRO A 424 2.26 11.92 22.06
C PRO A 424 1.73 12.69 23.30
N THR A 425 1.25 13.92 23.10
CA THR A 425 0.69 14.75 24.20
C THR A 425 -0.82 14.72 24.28
N SER A 426 -1.50 14.01 23.38
CA SER A 426 -2.96 13.90 23.36
C SER A 426 -3.46 12.88 24.40
N GLN A 427 -4.57 13.18 25.05
CA GLN A 427 -5.29 12.20 25.88
C GLN A 427 -5.92 11.05 25.05
N TYR A 428 -6.07 11.26 23.73
CA TYR A 428 -6.58 10.29 22.78
C TYR A 428 -5.47 9.56 22.02
N ARG A 429 -4.24 9.67 22.51
CA ARG A 429 -3.11 8.98 21.86
C ARG A 429 -3.41 7.49 21.67
N ASN A 430 -3.14 6.99 20.48
CA ASN A 430 -3.41 5.62 20.05
C ASN A 430 -4.89 5.22 20.20
N ARG A 431 -5.79 6.14 19.88
CA ARG A 431 -7.23 5.89 19.80
C ARG A 431 -7.77 6.34 18.46
N VAL A 432 -8.76 5.62 17.96
CA VAL A 432 -9.54 6.05 16.81
C VAL A 432 -10.39 7.23 17.24
N VAL A 433 -10.18 8.38 16.63
CA VAL A 433 -10.93 9.62 16.94
C VAL A 433 -12.00 9.92 15.91
N LEU A 434 -11.84 9.37 14.69
CA LEU A 434 -12.80 9.49 13.60
C LEU A 434 -12.83 8.19 12.79
N ARG A 435 -14.01 7.73 12.45
CA ARG A 435 -14.25 6.69 11.44
C ARG A 435 -14.96 7.32 10.26
N ILE A 436 -14.33 7.29 9.10
CA ILE A 436 -14.87 7.81 7.84
C ILE A 436 -15.54 6.67 7.10
N GLY A 437 -16.79 6.86 6.74
CA GLY A 437 -17.63 5.85 6.10
C GLY A 437 -18.60 5.17 7.06
N THR A 438 -19.63 4.53 6.49
CA THR A 438 -20.62 3.78 7.25
C THR A 438 -20.22 2.31 7.29
N PRO A 439 -19.93 1.75 8.48
CA PRO A 439 -19.51 0.36 8.57
C PRO A 439 -20.53 -0.58 7.94
N ARG A 440 -20.06 -1.38 6.99
CA ARG A 440 -20.90 -2.44 6.40
C ARG A 440 -21.17 -3.53 7.45
N ALA A 441 -22.41 -3.98 7.51
CA ALA A 441 -22.78 -5.11 8.37
C ALA A 441 -21.94 -6.37 8.07
N PRO A 442 -21.69 -7.22 9.08
CA PRO A 442 -20.95 -8.47 8.92
C PRO A 442 -21.56 -9.44 7.91
#